data_806956fef841f07ad7b1c0f1b1e283a6
#
_entry.id   806956fef841f07ad7b1c0f1b1e283a6
#
_cell.length_a   1.000
_cell.length_b   1.000
_cell.length_c   1.000
_cell.angle_alpha   90.00
_cell.angle_beta   90.00
_cell.angle_gamma   90.00
#
_symmetry.space_group_name_H-M   'P 1'
#
loop_
_entity.id
_entity.type
_entity.pdbx_description
1 polymer ?
#
loop_
_entity_poly.entity_id
_entity_poly.type
_entity_poly.pdbx_seq_one_letter_code
_entity_poly.pdbx_strand_id
1 'polypeptide(L)'
;MSEAKQRRHPELLIPASSLEVLKTAVIFGADAVYIGGEAFGLRAKAKNFSMDDMKEGIAFAHEYGVKVYVTANILAHNDDLEGVRTYFEELKEIKPDALIIADPGVFEIAKEVCPEIERHISTQANNTNYGTYNFWYR
;
A
#
# COMPACT_ATOMS: atom_id res chain seq x y z
N MET A 1 -30.60 -8.69 -27.75
CA MET A 1 -30.46 -7.75 -26.64
C MET A 1 -29.00 -7.71 -26.24
N SER A 2 -28.31 -6.63 -26.52
CA SER A 2 -26.95 -6.44 -26.02
C SER A 2 -27.02 -6.15 -24.54
N GLU A 3 -26.48 -7.05 -23.71
CA GLU A 3 -26.16 -6.71 -22.34
C GLU A 3 -25.27 -5.49 -22.36
N ALA A 4 -25.76 -4.36 -21.89
CA ALA A 4 -24.96 -3.17 -21.70
C ALA A 4 -23.83 -3.57 -20.75
N LYS A 5 -22.58 -3.67 -21.24
CA LYS A 5 -21.40 -3.84 -20.41
C LYS A 5 -21.47 -2.76 -19.36
N GLN A 6 -21.79 -3.14 -18.14
CA GLN A 6 -21.76 -2.25 -17.00
C GLN A 6 -20.36 -1.62 -16.96
N ARG A 7 -20.27 -0.32 -17.26
CA ARG A 7 -18.98 0.38 -17.22
C ARG A 7 -18.49 0.31 -15.79
N ARG A 8 -17.40 -0.42 -15.57
CA ARG A 8 -16.74 -0.45 -14.26
C ARG A 8 -16.34 0.98 -13.91
N HIS A 9 -16.82 1.46 -12.78
CA HIS A 9 -16.37 2.74 -12.23
C HIS A 9 -14.88 2.63 -11.90
N PRO A 10 -14.00 3.49 -12.47
CA PRO A 10 -12.59 3.46 -12.13
C PRO A 10 -12.39 3.89 -10.68
N GLU A 11 -11.41 3.25 -10.00
CA GLU A 11 -11.03 3.60 -8.65
C GLU A 11 -10.32 4.96 -8.63
N LEU A 12 -10.82 5.89 -7.83
CA LEU A 12 -10.15 7.17 -7.57
C LEU A 12 -9.16 6.97 -6.43
N LEU A 13 -7.89 6.81 -6.79
CA LEU A 13 -6.78 6.61 -5.87
C LEU A 13 -6.02 7.92 -5.66
N ILE A 14 -5.95 8.39 -4.41
CA ILE A 14 -5.35 9.68 -4.05
C ILE A 14 -4.15 9.47 -3.12
N PRO A 15 -2.99 10.11 -3.41
CA PRO A 15 -1.87 10.12 -2.48
C PRO A 15 -2.16 11.03 -1.29
N ALA A 16 -1.76 10.61 -0.09
CA ALA A 16 -1.86 11.43 1.11
C ALA A 16 -0.52 11.52 1.82
N SER A 17 -0.05 12.73 2.03
CA SER A 17 1.24 13.02 2.67
C SER A 17 1.13 13.22 4.18
N SER A 18 -0.07 13.32 4.71
CA SER A 18 -0.36 13.51 6.13
C SER A 18 -1.74 12.99 6.49
N LEU A 19 -1.98 12.83 7.78
CA LEU A 19 -3.29 12.42 8.29
C LEU A 19 -4.41 13.41 7.88
N GLU A 20 -4.12 14.70 7.90
CA GLU A 20 -5.06 15.75 7.49
C GLU A 20 -5.41 15.61 6.00
N VAL A 21 -4.42 15.41 5.13
CA VAL A 21 -4.64 15.20 3.70
C VAL A 21 -5.43 13.91 3.46
N LEU A 22 -5.14 12.84 4.19
CA LEU A 22 -5.89 11.59 4.11
C LEU A 22 -7.37 11.82 4.42
N LYS A 23 -7.66 12.47 5.55
CA LYS A 23 -9.04 12.76 5.97
C LYS A 23 -9.77 13.62 4.95
N THR A 24 -9.10 14.62 4.39
CA THR A 24 -9.64 15.48 3.34
C THR A 24 -9.97 14.67 2.08
N ALA A 25 -9.04 13.82 1.62
CA ALA A 25 -9.27 12.98 0.44
C ALA A 25 -10.47 12.04 0.62
N VAL A 26 -10.60 11.44 1.79
CA VAL A 26 -11.72 10.55 2.12
C VAL A 26 -13.04 11.30 2.07
N ILE A 27 -13.11 12.47 2.70
CA ILE A 27 -14.35 13.30 2.74
C ILE A 27 -14.75 13.76 1.34
N PHE A 28 -13.78 14.09 0.47
CA PHE A 28 -14.05 14.57 -0.88
C PHE A 28 -14.22 13.46 -1.92
N GLY A 29 -14.32 12.20 -1.52
CA GLY A 29 -14.80 11.13 -2.38
C GLY A 29 -13.75 10.20 -2.96
N ALA A 30 -12.56 10.10 -2.36
CA ALA A 30 -11.60 9.07 -2.73
C ALA A 30 -12.19 7.67 -2.56
N ASP A 31 -11.88 6.76 -3.47
CA ASP A 31 -12.18 5.33 -3.34
C ASP A 31 -11.09 4.61 -2.56
N ALA A 32 -9.86 5.07 -2.74
CA ALA A 32 -8.69 4.59 -2.02
C ALA A 32 -7.67 5.72 -1.83
N VAL A 33 -6.85 5.62 -0.81
CA VAL A 33 -5.70 6.49 -0.59
C VAL A 33 -4.45 5.65 -0.43
N TYR A 34 -3.30 6.15 -0.88
CA TYR A 34 -2.03 5.52 -0.56
C TYR A 34 -1.15 6.45 0.27
N ILE A 35 -0.49 5.88 1.26
CA ILE A 35 0.30 6.58 2.26
C ILE A 35 1.67 5.93 2.39
N GLY A 36 2.65 6.71 2.83
CA GLY A 36 3.99 6.23 3.17
C GLY A 36 4.24 6.32 4.67
N GLY A 37 4.83 5.28 5.25
CA GLY A 37 5.31 5.29 6.61
C GLY A 37 6.66 6.00 6.74
N GLU A 38 7.10 6.23 7.98
CA GLU A 38 8.41 6.82 8.28
C GLU A 38 9.59 5.91 7.88
N ALA A 39 9.30 4.63 7.65
CA ALA A 39 10.28 3.63 7.27
C ALA A 39 9.91 2.93 5.95
N PHE A 40 10.92 2.41 5.24
CA PHE A 40 10.79 1.51 4.09
C PHE A 40 10.02 2.02 2.87
N GLY A 41 9.74 3.32 2.78
CA GLY A 41 9.25 3.96 1.56
C GLY A 41 10.35 4.75 0.86
N LEU A 42 10.23 4.99 -0.45
CA LEU A 42 11.19 5.77 -1.23
C LEU A 42 11.38 7.20 -0.70
N ARG A 43 10.41 7.74 0.01
CA ARG A 43 10.42 9.07 0.61
C ARG A 43 10.44 9.01 2.13
N ALA A 44 11.12 8.02 2.70
CA ALA A 44 11.18 7.81 4.15
C ALA A 44 11.73 9.02 4.94
N LYS A 45 12.51 9.90 4.29
CA LYS A 45 13.03 11.15 4.89
C LYS A 45 12.07 12.33 4.79
N ALA A 46 10.97 12.21 4.06
CA ALA A 46 9.93 13.23 3.99
C ALA A 46 9.00 13.12 5.22
N LYS A 47 8.13 14.11 5.41
CA LYS A 47 7.05 14.00 6.41
C LYS A 47 6.12 12.86 5.99
N ASN A 48 6.22 11.76 6.68
CA ASN A 48 5.42 10.56 6.47
C ASN A 48 4.57 10.26 7.70
N PHE A 49 3.68 9.30 7.57
CA PHE A 49 2.83 8.86 8.66
C PHE A 49 3.65 8.13 9.73
N SER A 50 3.51 8.52 10.99
CA SER A 50 3.87 7.67 12.11
C SER A 50 2.95 6.45 12.17
N MET A 51 3.32 5.43 12.94
CA MET A 51 2.45 4.25 13.11
C MET A 51 1.09 4.64 13.73
N ASP A 52 1.07 5.56 14.67
CA ASP A 52 -0.16 6.07 15.29
C ASP A 52 -1.04 6.81 14.27
N ASP A 53 -0.44 7.65 13.43
CA ASP A 53 -1.15 8.35 12.36
C ASP A 53 -1.71 7.38 11.32
N MET A 54 -0.97 6.32 10.96
CA MET A 54 -1.45 5.26 10.08
C MET A 54 -2.65 4.55 10.68
N LYS A 55 -2.58 4.18 11.95
CA LYS A 55 -3.67 3.52 12.66
C LYS A 55 -4.93 4.38 12.66
N GLU A 56 -4.81 5.65 12.99
CA GLU A 56 -5.94 6.60 12.98
C GLU A 56 -6.49 6.81 11.58
N GLY A 57 -5.62 7.01 10.60
CA GLY A 57 -5.99 7.24 9.21
C GLY A 57 -6.70 6.05 8.58
N ILE A 58 -6.20 4.84 8.81
CA ILE A 58 -6.82 3.60 8.31
C ILE A 58 -8.20 3.40 8.93
N ALA A 59 -8.33 3.58 10.24
CA ALA A 59 -9.60 3.47 10.92
C ALA A 59 -10.62 4.50 10.38
N PHE A 60 -10.20 5.73 10.21
CA PHE A 60 -11.02 6.80 9.64
C PHE A 60 -11.47 6.48 8.21
N ALA A 61 -10.56 6.06 7.34
CA ALA A 61 -10.88 5.71 5.96
C ALA A 61 -11.86 4.54 5.88
N HIS A 62 -11.66 3.52 6.70
CA HIS A 62 -12.54 2.34 6.73
C HIS A 62 -13.95 2.67 7.20
N GLU A 63 -14.14 3.65 8.09
CA GLU A 63 -15.48 4.14 8.45
C GLU A 63 -16.26 4.66 7.24
N TYR A 64 -15.57 5.26 6.27
CA TYR A 64 -16.15 5.78 5.03
C TYR A 64 -16.12 4.78 3.87
N GLY A 65 -15.70 3.55 4.11
CA GLY A 65 -15.58 2.52 3.06
C GLY A 65 -14.44 2.78 2.07
N VAL A 66 -13.45 3.57 2.46
CA VAL A 66 -12.27 3.92 1.64
C VAL A 66 -11.10 3.00 1.98
N LYS A 67 -10.45 2.46 0.95
CA LYS A 67 -9.28 1.59 1.10
C LYS A 67 -8.02 2.41 1.36
N VAL A 68 -7.08 1.82 2.09
CA VAL A 68 -5.76 2.43 2.35
C VAL A 68 -4.66 1.48 1.92
N TYR A 69 -3.77 1.95 1.06
CA TYR A 69 -2.60 1.22 0.59
C TYR A 69 -1.35 1.85 1.20
N VAL A 70 -0.49 1.02 1.76
CA VAL A 70 0.76 1.47 2.41
C VAL A 70 1.95 1.16 1.52
N THR A 71 2.78 2.15 1.24
CA THR A 71 3.99 1.96 0.44
C THR A 71 5.11 1.34 1.27
N ALA A 72 5.68 0.27 0.75
CA ALA A 72 6.90 -0.37 1.24
C ALA A 72 7.80 -0.69 0.03
N ASN A 73 8.03 0.32 -0.79
CA ASN A 73 8.58 0.21 -2.14
C ASN A 73 10.06 0.56 -2.23
N ILE A 74 10.81 0.41 -1.15
CA ILE A 74 12.26 0.51 -1.17
C ILE A 74 12.88 -0.70 -1.90
N LEU A 75 14.11 -0.51 -2.36
CA LEU A 75 15.01 -1.60 -2.73
C LEU A 75 15.81 -1.96 -1.48
N ALA A 76 15.43 -3.05 -0.83
CA ALA A 76 15.97 -3.43 0.47
C ALA A 76 17.38 -4.04 0.36
N HIS A 77 18.28 -3.62 1.25
CA HIS A 77 19.53 -4.29 1.51
C HIS A 77 19.36 -5.34 2.62
N ASN A 78 20.32 -6.22 2.80
CA ASN A 78 20.23 -7.28 3.81
C ASN A 78 19.95 -6.75 5.22
N ASP A 79 20.55 -5.61 5.56
CA ASP A 79 20.36 -4.97 6.87
C ASP A 79 18.94 -4.42 7.10
N ASP A 80 18.18 -4.23 6.04
CA ASP A 80 16.81 -3.73 6.10
C ASP A 80 15.77 -4.83 6.37
N LEU A 81 16.09 -6.09 6.06
CA LEU A 81 15.11 -7.18 6.01
C LEU A 81 14.45 -7.48 7.38
N GLU A 82 15.22 -7.45 8.44
CA GLU A 82 14.70 -7.61 9.82
C GLU A 82 13.74 -6.48 10.18
N GLY A 83 14.10 -5.25 9.86
CA GLY A 83 13.25 -4.09 10.08
C GLY A 83 11.95 -4.14 9.28
N VAL A 84 12.02 -4.60 8.04
CA VAL A 84 10.84 -4.81 7.19
C VAL A 84 9.90 -5.84 7.82
N ARG A 85 10.43 -6.94 8.32
CA ARG A 85 9.65 -7.98 9.00
C ARG A 85 8.88 -7.41 10.18
N THR A 86 9.57 -6.71 11.07
CA THR A 86 8.95 -6.05 12.25
C THR A 86 7.89 -5.03 11.82
N TYR A 87 8.18 -4.23 10.81
CA TYR A 87 7.25 -3.24 10.28
C TYR A 87 5.97 -3.89 9.73
N PHE A 88 6.09 -5.01 9.03
CA PHE A 88 4.92 -5.73 8.51
C PHE A 88 4.11 -6.42 9.61
N GLU A 89 4.74 -6.86 10.68
CA GLU A 89 4.04 -7.37 11.86
C GLU A 89 3.19 -6.26 12.52
N GLU A 90 3.72 -5.06 12.62
CA GLU A 90 2.96 -3.89 13.11
C GLU A 90 1.82 -3.50 12.15
N LEU A 91 2.06 -3.49 10.84
CA LEU A 91 1.03 -3.21 9.84
C LEU A 91 -0.09 -4.26 9.83
N LYS A 92 0.23 -5.51 10.12
CA LYS A 92 -0.76 -6.59 10.25
C LYS A 92 -1.82 -6.26 11.31
N GLU A 93 -1.43 -5.64 12.41
CA GLU A 93 -2.33 -5.26 13.49
C GLU A 93 -3.27 -4.11 13.09
N ILE A 94 -2.81 -3.18 12.29
CA ILE A 94 -3.60 -2.02 11.87
C ILE A 94 -4.39 -2.23 10.57
N LYS A 95 -4.13 -3.33 9.88
CA LYS A 95 -4.90 -3.86 8.74
C LYS A 95 -5.10 -2.89 7.56
N PRO A 96 -4.02 -2.41 6.91
CA PRO A 96 -4.17 -1.74 5.62
C PRO A 96 -4.75 -2.70 4.59
N ASP A 97 -5.34 -2.18 3.54
CA ASP A 97 -5.95 -2.99 2.49
C ASP A 97 -4.91 -3.61 1.54
N ALA A 98 -3.80 -2.92 1.31
CA ALA A 98 -2.70 -3.45 0.51
C ALA A 98 -1.35 -2.83 0.88
N LEU A 99 -0.29 -3.54 0.52
CA LEU A 99 1.09 -3.04 0.53
C LEU A 99 1.54 -2.82 -0.92
N ILE A 100 2.19 -1.70 -1.18
CA ILE A 100 2.79 -1.39 -2.49
C ILE A 100 4.28 -1.70 -2.41
N ILE A 101 4.71 -2.73 -3.14
CA ILE A 101 6.04 -3.35 -2.99
C ILE A 101 6.77 -3.36 -4.34
N ALA A 102 8.08 -3.13 -4.33
CA ALA A 102 8.94 -3.18 -5.52
C ALA A 102 10.02 -4.27 -5.44
N ASP A 103 10.46 -4.63 -4.26
CA ASP A 103 11.56 -5.56 -4.03
C ASP A 103 11.05 -7.00 -3.84
N PRO A 104 11.59 -7.99 -4.58
CA PRO A 104 11.17 -9.40 -4.43
C PRO A 104 11.39 -9.97 -3.03
N GLY A 105 12.47 -9.58 -2.35
CA GLY A 105 12.74 -10.01 -0.97
C GLY A 105 11.71 -9.48 0.02
N VAL A 106 11.35 -8.20 -0.11
CA VAL A 106 10.28 -7.57 0.67
C VAL A 106 8.93 -8.24 0.38
N PHE A 107 8.68 -8.58 -0.88
CA PHE A 107 7.47 -9.28 -1.30
C PHE A 107 7.34 -10.66 -0.62
N GLU A 108 8.41 -11.44 -0.56
CA GLU A 108 8.41 -12.74 0.12
C GLU A 108 8.17 -12.57 1.63
N ILE A 109 8.76 -11.57 2.27
CA ILE A 109 8.51 -11.27 3.68
C ILE A 109 7.03 -10.93 3.91
N ALA A 110 6.42 -10.15 3.03
CA ALA A 110 5.00 -9.83 3.13
C ALA A 110 4.11 -11.08 3.03
N LYS A 111 4.43 -12.00 2.11
CA LYS A 111 3.73 -13.29 1.99
C LYS A 111 3.82 -14.13 3.26
N GLU A 112 4.96 -14.10 3.91
CA GLU A 112 5.23 -14.88 5.11
C GLU A 112 4.56 -14.26 6.35
N VAL A 113 4.70 -12.95 6.54
CA VAL A 113 4.29 -12.24 7.76
C VAL A 113 2.82 -11.85 7.74
N CYS A 114 2.35 -11.32 6.62
CA CYS A 114 0.98 -10.78 6.48
C CYS A 114 0.31 -11.23 5.18
N PRO A 115 0.12 -12.54 4.98
CA PRO A 115 -0.43 -13.08 3.73
C PRO A 115 -1.87 -12.60 3.45
N GLU A 116 -2.58 -12.16 4.45
CA GLU A 116 -3.95 -11.64 4.33
C GLU A 116 -4.02 -10.21 3.76
N ILE A 117 -2.90 -9.47 3.78
CA ILE A 117 -2.84 -8.13 3.17
C ILE A 117 -2.47 -8.28 1.69
N GLU A 118 -3.26 -7.67 0.81
CA GLU A 118 -2.96 -7.66 -0.62
C GLU A 118 -1.60 -7.02 -0.91
N ARG A 119 -0.93 -7.51 -1.94
CA ARG A 119 0.36 -6.99 -2.41
C ARG A 119 0.17 -6.42 -3.80
N HIS A 120 0.38 -5.12 -3.92
CA HIS A 120 0.38 -4.39 -5.20
C HIS A 120 1.81 -4.14 -5.65
N ILE A 121 2.10 -4.45 -6.90
CA ILE A 121 3.43 -4.24 -7.45
C ILE A 121 3.61 -2.78 -7.85
N SER A 122 4.60 -2.14 -7.22
CA SER A 122 4.95 -0.75 -7.52
C SER A 122 5.49 -0.59 -8.94
N THR A 123 5.31 0.59 -9.51
CA THR A 123 5.97 0.98 -10.77
C THR A 123 7.49 0.91 -10.68
N GLN A 124 8.05 1.02 -9.49
CA GLN A 124 9.50 0.88 -9.22
C GLN A 124 10.04 -0.53 -9.53
N ALA A 125 9.18 -1.52 -9.61
CA ALA A 125 9.57 -2.90 -9.96
C ALA A 125 9.81 -3.11 -11.46
N ASN A 126 9.60 -2.10 -12.30
CA ASN A 126 9.76 -2.18 -13.76
C ASN A 126 9.00 -3.35 -14.39
N ASN A 127 7.75 -3.53 -14.00
CA ASN A 127 6.89 -4.57 -14.55
C ASN A 127 6.38 -4.17 -15.94
N THR A 128 7.21 -4.34 -16.96
CA THR A 128 6.99 -3.82 -18.31
C THR A 128 6.63 -4.86 -19.35
N ASN A 129 6.60 -6.13 -18.98
CA ASN A 129 6.31 -7.23 -19.91
C ASN A 129 5.59 -8.40 -19.21
N TYR A 130 5.02 -9.29 -20.01
CA TYR A 130 4.27 -10.42 -19.48
C TYR A 130 5.13 -11.42 -18.68
N GLY A 131 6.42 -11.50 -18.96
CA GLY A 131 7.34 -12.35 -18.21
C GLY A 131 7.50 -11.88 -16.77
N THR A 132 7.69 -10.57 -16.57
CA THR A 132 7.75 -9.96 -15.24
C THR A 132 6.39 -10.09 -14.53
N TYR A 133 5.30 -9.85 -15.23
CA TYR A 133 3.96 -10.05 -14.67
C TYR A 133 3.77 -11.48 -14.14
N ASN A 134 4.11 -12.47 -14.96
CA ASN A 134 4.01 -13.88 -14.56
C ASN A 134 4.91 -14.24 -13.39
N PHE A 135 6.08 -13.62 -13.28
CA PHE A 135 6.97 -13.78 -12.12
C PHE A 135 6.28 -13.35 -10.82
N TRP A 136 5.67 -12.17 -10.82
CA TRP A 136 4.98 -11.64 -9.64
C TRP A 136 3.69 -12.40 -9.30
N TYR A 137 3.03 -12.95 -10.30
CA TYR A 137 1.74 -13.64 -10.14
C TYR A 137 1.86 -15.00 -9.43
N ARG A 138 3.02 -15.61 -9.45
CA ARG A 138 3.28 -16.89 -8.77
C ARG A 138 3.42 -16.72 -7.25
#